data_39e36655384576dc5895d7930391f7a3
#
_entry.id   39e36655384576dc5895d7930391f7a3
#
_cell.length_a   1.000
_cell.length_b   1.000
_cell.length_c   1.000
_cell.angle_alpha   90.00
_cell.angle_beta   90.00
_cell.angle_gamma   90.00
#
_symmetry.space_group_name_H-M   'P 1'
#
loop_
_entity.id
_entity.type
_entity.pdbx_description
1 polymer ?
#
loop_
_entity_poly.entity_id
_entity_poly.type
_entity_poly.pdbx_seq_one_letter_code
_entity_poly.pdbx_strand_id
1 'polypeptide(L)'
;MSERFDFTGDELAPAYRAAVDAIEAGDLVVLPTDTVYGLAADAFKSDAVQRLLDAKGRGRDMPPPVLISVVESLDALATDIPDAGRALCEKFWPGPLTVICHAQGSLMWDLGETQGTVALRVPDHENTRELLSRTGPLAVSSANKSGQPAALDVYDAEEQLGDTVAVYLDGGEVTGGQPSTIVDITTETPRVIRLGALSLAQLREVAPEVEGEEPATDEKPAEAVADQPADVVADDKPAEALVDGKPSAVSADETPASPATDDTPAVPADDKPTDLDAKPTDGGVAASKVDEKPANPDVRPAD
;
A
#
# COMPACT_ATOMS: atom_id res chain seq x y z
N MET A 1 -7.44 -20.66 -1.91
CA MET A 1 -7.52 -21.10 -0.49
C MET A 1 -6.58 -20.19 0.30
N SER A 2 -7.10 -19.57 1.33
CA SER A 2 -6.32 -18.73 2.25
C SER A 2 -5.60 -19.62 3.27
N GLU A 3 -4.40 -19.20 3.66
CA GLU A 3 -3.62 -19.86 4.71
C GLU A 3 -3.37 -18.90 5.85
N ARG A 4 -3.43 -19.39 7.09
CA ARG A 4 -3.15 -18.59 8.28
C ARG A 4 -1.94 -19.14 9.02
N PHE A 5 -1.02 -18.24 9.40
CA PHE A 5 0.22 -18.56 10.10
C PHE A 5 0.32 -17.79 11.41
N ASP A 6 0.78 -18.46 12.47
CA ASP A 6 1.19 -17.80 13.71
C ASP A 6 2.36 -16.84 13.41
N PHE A 7 2.21 -15.59 13.84
CA PHE A 7 3.21 -14.53 13.66
C PHE A 7 3.69 -13.95 14.99
N THR A 8 3.46 -14.69 16.09
CA THR A 8 3.84 -14.30 17.47
C THR A 8 4.97 -15.16 18.04
N GLY A 9 5.14 -16.39 17.55
CA GLY A 9 6.06 -17.38 18.09
C GLY A 9 7.52 -17.19 17.65
N ASP A 10 8.39 -18.13 18.06
CA ASP A 10 9.81 -18.11 17.72
C ASP A 10 10.10 -18.70 16.32
N GLU A 11 9.18 -19.49 15.76
CA GLU A 11 9.35 -20.16 14.47
C GLU A 11 8.59 -19.43 13.34
N LEU A 12 9.05 -18.25 12.99
CA LEU A 12 8.40 -17.38 11.99
C LEU A 12 8.79 -17.69 10.53
N ALA A 13 9.79 -18.55 10.29
CA ALA A 13 10.29 -18.82 8.96
C ALA A 13 9.23 -19.32 7.95
N PRO A 14 8.27 -20.20 8.32
CA PRO A 14 7.18 -20.58 7.42
C PRO A 14 6.25 -19.42 7.07
N ALA A 15 5.90 -18.58 8.06
CA ALA A 15 5.04 -17.41 7.89
C ALA A 15 5.68 -16.38 6.95
N TYR A 16 6.96 -16.04 7.17
CA TYR A 16 7.70 -15.14 6.28
C TYR A 16 7.76 -15.68 4.85
N ARG A 17 8.06 -16.97 4.68
CA ARG A 17 8.14 -17.57 3.34
C ARG A 17 6.81 -17.48 2.62
N ALA A 18 5.73 -17.92 3.26
CA ALA A 18 4.40 -17.89 2.67
C ALA A 18 3.98 -16.46 2.28
N ALA A 19 4.25 -15.48 3.16
CA ALA A 19 3.94 -14.07 2.89
C ALA A 19 4.78 -13.49 1.75
N VAL A 20 6.08 -13.77 1.71
CA VAL A 20 6.97 -13.35 0.61
C VAL A 20 6.52 -13.96 -0.71
N ASP A 21 6.29 -15.28 -0.75
CA ASP A 21 5.86 -16.00 -1.94
C ASP A 21 4.51 -15.43 -2.47
N ALA A 22 3.55 -15.13 -1.57
CA ALA A 22 2.28 -14.50 -1.93
C ALA A 22 2.46 -13.08 -2.51
N ILE A 23 3.26 -12.23 -1.86
CA ILE A 23 3.55 -10.87 -2.34
C ILE A 23 4.27 -10.92 -3.70
N GLU A 24 5.25 -11.83 -3.87
CA GLU A 24 5.94 -12.03 -5.14
C GLU A 24 5.00 -12.55 -6.25
N ALA A 25 3.99 -13.33 -5.91
CA ALA A 25 2.94 -13.74 -6.84
C ALA A 25 1.96 -12.60 -7.19
N GLY A 26 1.99 -11.49 -6.44
CA GLY A 26 1.06 -10.36 -6.55
C GLY A 26 -0.26 -10.60 -5.82
N ASP A 27 -0.29 -11.55 -4.91
CA ASP A 27 -1.45 -11.83 -4.06
C ASP A 27 -1.44 -10.93 -2.81
N LEU A 28 -2.57 -10.91 -2.09
CA LEU A 28 -2.76 -10.07 -0.92
C LEU A 28 -2.38 -10.83 0.35
N VAL A 29 -1.80 -10.10 1.29
CA VAL A 29 -1.43 -10.60 2.62
C VAL A 29 -2.04 -9.71 3.69
N VAL A 30 -2.61 -10.32 4.74
CA VAL A 30 -3.00 -9.61 5.97
C VAL A 30 -1.88 -9.74 6.98
N LEU A 31 -1.50 -8.62 7.59
CA LEU A 31 -0.41 -8.51 8.56
C LEU A 31 -0.78 -7.64 9.76
N PRO A 32 -0.24 -7.91 10.96
CA PRO A 32 -0.43 -7.08 12.13
C PRO A 32 0.39 -5.80 12.06
N THR A 33 -0.09 -4.73 12.71
CA THR A 33 0.70 -3.52 12.95
C THR A 33 0.48 -3.02 14.39
N ASP A 34 1.17 -1.96 14.76
CA ASP A 34 1.01 -1.27 16.05
C ASP A 34 -0.31 -0.47 16.17
N THR A 35 -1.13 -0.41 15.13
CA THR A 35 -2.41 0.34 15.11
C THR A 35 -3.62 -0.54 14.87
N VAL A 36 -3.72 -1.14 13.69
CA VAL A 36 -4.77 -2.06 13.25
C VAL A 36 -4.16 -3.08 12.30
N TYR A 37 -4.83 -4.19 12.03
CA TYR A 37 -4.40 -5.11 10.99
C TYR A 37 -4.40 -4.44 9.61
N GLY A 38 -3.41 -4.75 8.79
CA GLY A 38 -3.22 -4.20 7.46
C GLY A 38 -3.43 -5.25 6.36
N LEU A 39 -4.13 -4.86 5.30
CA LEU A 39 -4.20 -5.58 4.03
C LEU A 39 -3.09 -5.04 3.13
N ALA A 40 -2.18 -5.90 2.71
CA ALA A 40 -0.94 -5.57 2.02
C ALA A 40 -0.86 -6.12 0.61
N ALA A 41 -0.25 -5.36 -0.29
CA ALA A 41 0.08 -5.71 -1.65
C ALA A 41 1.48 -5.18 -2.01
N ASP A 42 2.15 -5.78 -2.99
CA ASP A 42 3.40 -5.23 -3.55
C ASP A 42 3.13 -3.83 -4.15
N ALA A 43 3.79 -2.80 -3.62
CA ALA A 43 3.60 -1.41 -4.05
C ALA A 43 4.06 -1.16 -5.51
N PHE A 44 4.92 -2.02 -6.05
CA PHE A 44 5.46 -1.92 -7.41
C PHE A 44 4.69 -2.76 -8.44
N LYS A 45 3.64 -3.50 -8.01
CA LYS A 45 2.76 -4.26 -8.89
C LYS A 45 1.38 -3.60 -8.97
N SER A 46 1.11 -2.88 -10.04
CA SER A 46 -0.18 -2.19 -10.25
C SER A 46 -1.40 -3.12 -10.11
N ASP A 47 -1.27 -4.35 -10.61
CA ASP A 47 -2.34 -5.35 -10.51
C ASP A 47 -2.58 -5.81 -9.07
N ALA A 48 -1.53 -5.89 -8.25
CA ALA A 48 -1.65 -6.24 -6.83
C ALA A 48 -2.30 -5.08 -6.04
N VAL A 49 -1.90 -3.84 -6.33
CA VAL A 49 -2.54 -2.64 -5.76
C VAL A 49 -4.02 -2.57 -6.16
N GLN A 50 -4.35 -2.88 -7.41
CA GLN A 50 -5.74 -2.90 -7.85
C GLN A 50 -6.55 -3.98 -7.12
N ARG A 51 -6.00 -5.20 -6.94
CA ARG A 51 -6.64 -6.24 -6.11
C ARG A 51 -6.90 -5.79 -4.68
N LEU A 52 -5.96 -5.05 -4.08
CA LEU A 52 -6.16 -4.47 -2.75
C LEU A 52 -7.33 -3.49 -2.73
N LEU A 53 -7.42 -2.59 -3.70
CA LEU A 53 -8.52 -1.63 -3.82
C LEU A 53 -9.86 -2.37 -4.03
N ASP A 54 -9.90 -3.38 -4.90
CA ASP A 54 -11.08 -4.19 -5.17
C ASP A 54 -11.55 -4.95 -3.93
N ALA A 55 -10.62 -5.59 -3.18
CA ALA A 55 -10.93 -6.31 -1.95
C ALA A 55 -11.57 -5.40 -0.89
N LYS A 56 -11.19 -4.13 -0.87
CA LYS A 56 -11.77 -3.10 0.02
C LYS A 56 -13.05 -2.47 -0.53
N GLY A 57 -13.33 -2.62 -1.81
CA GLY A 57 -14.41 -1.89 -2.49
C GLY A 57 -14.13 -0.39 -2.62
N ARG A 58 -12.85 -0.02 -2.88
CA ARG A 58 -12.38 1.36 -3.06
C ARG A 58 -12.06 1.68 -4.50
N GLY A 59 -12.24 2.96 -4.87
CA GLY A 59 -11.75 3.52 -6.11
C GLY A 59 -10.25 3.87 -6.05
N ARG A 60 -9.70 4.24 -7.20
CA ARG A 60 -8.30 4.69 -7.35
C ARG A 60 -8.06 6.10 -6.80
N ASP A 61 -9.11 6.85 -6.52
CA ASP A 61 -9.14 8.16 -5.86
C ASP A 61 -8.72 8.11 -4.37
N MET A 62 -8.65 6.90 -3.80
CA MET A 62 -8.21 6.67 -2.43
C MET A 62 -6.97 5.77 -2.37
N PRO A 63 -5.79 6.27 -2.78
CA PRO A 63 -4.57 5.48 -2.83
C PRO A 63 -4.15 4.98 -1.45
N PRO A 64 -3.69 3.71 -1.32
CA PRO A 64 -3.23 3.18 -0.06
C PRO A 64 -1.89 3.79 0.35
N PRO A 65 -1.64 3.99 1.66
CA PRO A 65 -0.31 4.26 2.17
C PRO A 65 0.68 3.13 1.84
N VAL A 66 1.97 3.44 1.89
CA VAL A 66 3.06 2.48 1.73
C VAL A 66 3.79 2.31 3.05
N LEU A 67 3.88 1.07 3.53
CA LEU A 67 4.70 0.71 4.67
C LEU A 67 6.12 0.38 4.22
N ILE A 68 7.09 0.85 5.00
CA ILE A 68 8.53 0.65 4.79
C ILE A 68 9.18 0.09 6.06
N SER A 69 10.30 -0.61 5.91
CA SER A 69 10.96 -1.29 7.02
C SER A 69 11.73 -0.36 7.96
N VAL A 70 12.33 0.69 7.41
CA VAL A 70 13.25 1.60 8.12
C VAL A 70 13.09 3.04 7.66
N VAL A 71 13.45 3.97 8.52
CA VAL A 71 13.34 5.43 8.28
C VAL A 71 14.22 5.89 7.12
N GLU A 72 15.36 5.25 6.92
CA GLU A 72 16.32 5.57 5.86
C GLU A 72 15.73 5.37 4.45
N SER A 73 14.69 4.55 4.32
CA SER A 73 13.99 4.37 3.05
C SER A 73 13.20 5.61 2.60
N LEU A 74 12.98 6.58 3.49
CA LEU A 74 12.24 7.81 3.18
C LEU A 74 12.86 8.56 1.99
N ASP A 75 14.18 8.77 2.01
CA ASP A 75 14.87 9.54 0.96
C ASP A 75 14.95 8.80 -0.40
N ALA A 76 14.74 7.49 -0.40
CA ALA A 76 14.66 6.72 -1.64
C ALA A 76 13.27 6.80 -2.30
N LEU A 77 12.23 7.07 -1.52
CA LEU A 77 10.83 7.02 -1.96
C LEU A 77 10.18 8.40 -2.09
N ALA A 78 10.73 9.41 -1.41
CA ALA A 78 10.19 10.74 -1.35
C ALA A 78 11.25 11.82 -1.64
N THR A 79 10.79 13.00 -2.05
CA THR A 79 11.63 14.16 -2.34
C THR A 79 11.09 15.41 -1.62
N ASP A 80 11.91 16.45 -1.52
CA ASP A 80 11.55 17.75 -0.98
C ASP A 80 10.92 17.69 0.41
N ILE A 81 11.53 16.90 1.31
CA ILE A 81 11.02 16.70 2.68
C ILE A 81 11.49 17.87 3.54
N PRO A 82 10.55 18.71 4.07
CA PRO A 82 10.89 19.81 4.96
C PRO A 82 11.51 19.32 6.27
N ASP A 83 12.31 20.19 6.92
CA ASP A 83 12.97 19.87 8.20
C ASP A 83 11.97 19.45 9.29
N ALA A 84 10.83 20.15 9.39
CA ALA A 84 9.76 19.79 10.31
C ALA A 84 9.17 18.40 10.03
N GLY A 85 8.94 18.07 8.78
CA GLY A 85 8.47 16.73 8.35
C GLY A 85 9.48 15.64 8.70
N ARG A 86 10.76 15.90 8.48
CA ARG A 86 11.85 14.98 8.84
C ARG A 86 11.92 14.77 10.35
N ALA A 87 11.86 15.83 11.14
CA ALA A 87 11.85 15.75 12.59
C ALA A 87 10.67 14.92 13.13
N LEU A 88 9.48 15.04 12.52
CA LEU A 88 8.32 14.22 12.87
C LEU A 88 8.58 12.74 12.57
N CYS A 89 9.14 12.41 11.40
CA CYS A 89 9.49 11.03 11.05
C CYS A 89 10.53 10.45 12.01
N GLU A 90 11.62 11.17 12.29
CA GLU A 90 12.68 10.73 13.23
C GLU A 90 12.16 10.49 14.65
N LYS A 91 11.16 11.26 15.08
CA LYS A 91 10.59 11.14 16.43
C LYS A 91 9.57 10.00 16.55
N PHE A 92 8.72 9.83 15.54
CA PHE A 92 7.54 8.97 15.62
C PHE A 92 7.63 7.69 14.78
N TRP A 93 8.75 7.44 14.11
CA TRP A 93 9.03 6.18 13.43
C TRP A 93 10.15 5.40 14.13
N PRO A 94 9.96 4.10 14.28
CA PRO A 94 8.75 3.30 14.01
C PRO A 94 7.58 3.72 14.90
N GLY A 95 6.34 3.75 14.33
CA GLY A 95 5.16 4.10 15.12
C GLY A 95 3.94 4.54 14.30
N PRO A 96 2.96 5.14 14.98
CA PRO A 96 1.64 5.39 14.42
C PRO A 96 1.54 6.72 13.65
N LEU A 97 2.62 7.18 13.03
CA LEU A 97 2.64 8.35 12.16
C LEU A 97 2.68 7.91 10.68
N THR A 98 1.74 8.41 9.88
CA THR A 98 1.78 8.37 8.42
C THR A 98 2.05 9.77 7.89
N VAL A 99 3.01 9.96 6.99
CA VAL A 99 3.28 11.24 6.35
C VAL A 99 2.95 11.19 4.87
N ILE A 100 2.27 12.22 4.36
CA ILE A 100 2.09 12.43 2.92
C ILE A 100 3.19 13.36 2.45
N CYS A 101 3.96 12.93 1.45
CA CYS A 101 5.09 13.67 0.90
C CYS A 101 5.11 13.58 -0.63
N HIS A 102 5.93 14.39 -1.29
CA HIS A 102 6.15 14.27 -2.73
C HIS A 102 6.85 12.95 -3.03
N ALA A 103 6.29 12.16 -3.95
CA ALA A 103 6.89 10.91 -4.37
C ALA A 103 8.14 11.15 -5.21
N GLN A 104 9.16 10.28 -5.05
CA GLN A 104 10.34 10.32 -5.91
C GLN A 104 9.94 10.01 -7.35
N GLY A 105 10.17 10.97 -8.27
CA GLY A 105 9.69 10.90 -9.66
C GLY A 105 10.28 9.77 -10.51
N SER A 106 11.33 9.09 -10.02
CA SER A 106 11.95 7.94 -10.69
C SER A 106 11.26 6.60 -10.39
N LEU A 107 10.33 6.57 -9.42
CA LEU A 107 9.65 5.34 -9.03
C LEU A 107 8.60 4.94 -10.06
N MET A 108 8.65 3.67 -10.45
CA MET A 108 7.72 3.07 -11.42
C MET A 108 6.62 2.29 -10.68
N TRP A 109 5.86 2.96 -9.85
CA TRP A 109 4.70 2.39 -9.17
C TRP A 109 3.40 3.06 -9.59
N ASP A 110 2.29 2.36 -9.39
CA ASP A 110 0.93 2.85 -9.64
C ASP A 110 0.05 2.52 -8.43
N LEU A 111 -0.02 3.47 -7.51
CA LEU A 111 -0.80 3.34 -6.27
C LEU A 111 -2.24 3.88 -6.42
N GLY A 112 -2.61 4.40 -7.58
CA GLY A 112 -3.87 5.10 -7.84
C GLY A 112 -3.66 6.56 -8.20
N GLU A 113 -4.67 7.39 -7.96
CA GLU A 113 -4.64 8.83 -8.27
C GLU A 113 -3.91 9.62 -7.18
N THR A 114 -2.58 9.48 -7.12
CA THR A 114 -1.74 10.05 -6.05
C THR A 114 -1.35 11.50 -6.28
N GLN A 115 -1.58 12.05 -7.46
CA GLN A 115 -1.20 13.42 -7.86
C GLN A 115 0.29 13.76 -7.57
N GLY A 116 1.17 12.76 -7.67
CA GLY A 116 2.61 12.91 -7.42
C GLY A 116 3.01 12.86 -5.94
N THR A 117 2.11 12.47 -5.06
CA THR A 117 2.40 12.27 -3.63
C THR A 117 2.42 10.79 -3.25
N VAL A 118 2.93 10.50 -2.06
CA VAL A 118 2.86 9.17 -1.45
C VAL A 118 2.68 9.31 0.06
N ALA A 119 1.87 8.45 0.65
CA ALA A 119 1.76 8.34 2.10
C ALA A 119 2.70 7.23 2.60
N LEU A 120 3.65 7.54 3.49
CA LEU A 120 4.66 6.63 4.00
C LEU A 120 4.53 6.42 5.50
N ARG A 121 4.86 5.21 5.98
CA ARG A 121 4.94 4.90 7.40
C ARG A 121 5.91 3.76 7.67
N VAL A 122 6.63 3.83 8.81
CA VAL A 122 7.36 2.72 9.42
C VAL A 122 6.55 2.21 10.61
N PRO A 123 5.95 1.01 10.55
CA PRO A 123 5.11 0.49 11.65
C PRO A 123 5.98 0.03 12.84
N ASP A 124 5.50 0.23 14.08
CA ASP A 124 6.18 -0.30 15.27
C ASP A 124 5.73 -1.74 15.59
N HIS A 125 6.01 -2.63 14.65
CA HIS A 125 5.80 -4.06 14.78
C HIS A 125 7.02 -4.79 14.20
N GLU A 126 7.84 -5.41 15.05
CA GLU A 126 9.14 -5.95 14.67
C GLU A 126 9.04 -6.97 13.53
N ASN A 127 8.16 -7.98 13.66
CA ASN A 127 8.01 -9.01 12.64
C ASN A 127 7.49 -8.44 11.30
N THR A 128 6.65 -7.41 11.35
CA THR A 128 6.18 -6.74 10.13
C THR A 128 7.29 -5.94 9.47
N ARG A 129 8.15 -5.23 10.24
CA ARG A 129 9.32 -4.57 9.68
C ARG A 129 10.31 -5.55 9.06
N GLU A 130 10.51 -6.71 9.70
CA GLU A 130 11.34 -7.78 9.15
C GLU A 130 10.73 -8.32 7.83
N LEU A 131 9.40 -8.51 7.74
CA LEU A 131 8.74 -8.87 6.48
C LEU A 131 8.98 -7.80 5.42
N LEU A 132 8.77 -6.52 5.75
CA LEU A 132 9.03 -5.39 4.84
C LEU A 132 10.50 -5.30 4.38
N SER A 133 11.45 -5.74 5.20
CA SER A 133 12.85 -5.81 4.80
C SER A 133 13.13 -6.87 3.72
N ARG A 134 12.28 -7.90 3.66
CA ARG A 134 12.38 -9.01 2.68
C ARG A 134 11.61 -8.73 1.40
N THR A 135 10.43 -8.13 1.51
CA THR A 135 9.54 -7.86 0.37
C THR A 135 9.81 -6.52 -0.31
N GLY A 136 10.43 -5.58 0.41
CA GLY A 136 10.42 -4.17 0.04
C GLY A 136 9.14 -3.46 0.47
N PRO A 137 8.91 -2.23 -0.04
CA PRO A 137 7.74 -1.41 0.27
C PRO A 137 6.42 -2.09 -0.12
N LEU A 138 5.45 -2.11 0.79
CA LEU A 138 4.12 -2.66 0.55
C LEU A 138 3.06 -1.56 0.60
N ALA A 139 2.15 -1.56 -0.37
CA ALA A 139 0.91 -0.79 -0.30
C ALA A 139 0.00 -1.44 0.74
N VAL A 140 -0.38 -0.70 1.79
CA VAL A 140 -1.12 -1.27 2.92
C VAL A 140 -2.28 -0.36 3.30
N SER A 141 -3.46 -0.96 3.44
CA SER A 141 -4.63 -0.31 4.01
C SER A 141 -5.14 -1.13 5.20
N SER A 142 -6.00 -0.57 6.06
CA SER A 142 -6.62 -1.35 7.14
C SER A 142 -7.31 -2.61 6.61
N ALA A 143 -7.21 -3.74 7.33
CA ALA A 143 -7.73 -5.05 6.91
C ALA A 143 -9.24 -5.17 7.15
N ASN A 144 -10.04 -4.32 6.45
CA ASN A 144 -11.50 -4.31 6.50
C ASN A 144 -12.08 -3.93 5.15
N LYS A 145 -13.34 -4.24 4.89
CA LYS A 145 -14.09 -3.62 3.80
C LYS A 145 -14.36 -2.15 4.11
N SER A 146 -14.36 -1.28 3.10
CA SER A 146 -14.66 0.15 3.29
C SER A 146 -15.99 0.35 4.00
N GLY A 147 -16.02 1.25 4.97
CA GLY A 147 -17.20 1.50 5.80
C GLY A 147 -17.44 0.52 6.94
N GLN A 148 -16.60 -0.52 7.08
CA GLN A 148 -16.64 -1.43 8.22
C GLN A 148 -15.53 -1.09 9.23
N PRO A 149 -15.66 -1.47 10.51
CA PRO A 149 -14.59 -1.31 11.49
C PRO A 149 -13.28 -1.98 11.04
N ALA A 150 -12.13 -1.35 11.35
CA ALA A 150 -10.84 -1.96 11.10
C ALA A 150 -10.65 -3.21 11.97
N ALA A 151 -10.07 -4.26 11.41
CA ALA A 151 -9.78 -5.48 12.12
C ALA A 151 -8.71 -5.24 13.21
N LEU A 152 -8.98 -5.73 14.42
CA LEU A 152 -8.05 -5.68 15.55
C LEU A 152 -7.37 -7.03 15.78
N ASP A 153 -7.87 -8.08 15.18
CA ASP A 153 -7.25 -9.40 15.14
C ASP A 153 -7.38 -10.03 13.75
N VAL A 154 -6.75 -11.18 13.56
CA VAL A 154 -6.72 -11.88 12.29
C VAL A 154 -8.10 -12.44 11.90
N TYR A 155 -8.93 -12.79 12.88
CA TYR A 155 -10.25 -13.41 12.64
C TYR A 155 -11.24 -12.38 12.10
N ASP A 156 -11.22 -11.16 12.66
CA ASP A 156 -12.00 -10.02 12.13
C ASP A 156 -11.62 -9.73 10.67
N ALA A 157 -10.32 -9.78 10.35
CA ALA A 157 -9.83 -9.57 9.01
C ALA A 157 -10.29 -10.69 8.06
N GLU A 158 -10.20 -11.95 8.50
CA GLU A 158 -10.62 -13.12 7.74
C GLU A 158 -12.14 -13.13 7.49
N GLU A 159 -12.95 -12.74 8.50
CA GLU A 159 -14.40 -12.62 8.34
C GLU A 159 -14.78 -11.59 7.25
N GLN A 160 -14.08 -10.46 7.20
CA GLN A 160 -14.40 -9.40 6.24
C GLN A 160 -13.83 -9.65 4.84
N LEU A 161 -12.61 -10.18 4.72
CA LEU A 161 -11.86 -10.26 3.47
C LEU A 161 -11.87 -11.66 2.82
N GLY A 162 -12.00 -12.72 3.64
CA GLY A 162 -12.15 -14.09 3.17
C GLY A 162 -11.10 -14.53 2.15
N ASP A 163 -11.54 -15.24 1.12
CA ASP A 163 -10.67 -15.82 0.07
C ASP A 163 -10.01 -14.79 -0.86
N THR A 164 -10.24 -13.49 -0.68
CA THR A 164 -9.52 -12.46 -1.45
C THR A 164 -8.06 -12.31 -1.01
N VAL A 165 -7.71 -12.83 0.17
CA VAL A 165 -6.38 -12.79 0.77
C VAL A 165 -5.75 -14.18 0.72
N ALA A 166 -4.51 -14.28 0.26
CA ALA A 166 -3.78 -15.54 0.18
C ALA A 166 -3.22 -15.97 1.55
N VAL A 167 -2.65 -15.03 2.30
CA VAL A 167 -1.99 -15.30 3.58
C VAL A 167 -2.47 -14.35 4.67
N TYR A 168 -2.81 -14.91 5.81
CA TYR A 168 -3.15 -14.21 7.04
C TYR A 168 -2.07 -14.45 8.09
N LEU A 169 -1.40 -13.40 8.56
CA LEU A 169 -0.38 -13.45 9.61
C LEU A 169 -1.02 -13.10 10.95
N ASP A 170 -1.13 -14.07 11.84
CA ASP A 170 -1.75 -13.92 13.16
C ASP A 170 -0.74 -13.39 14.18
N GLY A 171 -0.75 -12.08 14.42
CA GLY A 171 0.05 -11.39 15.44
C GLY A 171 -0.65 -11.21 16.78
N GLY A 172 -1.80 -11.85 16.98
CA GLY A 172 -2.64 -11.64 18.16
C GLY A 172 -3.49 -10.37 18.05
N GLU A 173 -4.16 -10.01 19.15
CA GLU A 173 -5.02 -8.84 19.23
C GLU A 173 -4.19 -7.53 19.32
N VAL A 174 -4.51 -6.55 18.49
CA VAL A 174 -3.90 -5.22 18.53
C VAL A 174 -4.51 -4.41 19.66
N THR A 175 -3.67 -4.01 20.62
CA THR A 175 -4.08 -3.17 21.75
C THR A 175 -4.11 -1.70 21.32
N GLY A 176 -5.29 -1.07 21.41
CA GLY A 176 -5.44 0.38 21.15
C GLY A 176 -6.41 0.72 20.03
N GLY A 177 -6.41 0.00 18.92
CA GLY A 177 -7.43 0.07 17.87
C GLY A 177 -7.59 1.43 17.16
N GLN A 178 -6.72 2.40 17.43
CA GLN A 178 -6.74 3.69 16.76
C GLN A 178 -5.87 3.63 15.50
N PRO A 179 -6.35 4.15 14.37
CA PRO A 179 -5.55 4.23 13.15
C PRO A 179 -4.39 5.21 13.33
N SER A 180 -3.42 5.18 12.42
CA SER A 180 -2.31 6.14 12.41
C SER A 180 -2.81 7.58 12.25
N THR A 181 -2.11 8.54 12.84
CA THR A 181 -2.26 9.95 12.52
C THR A 181 -1.62 10.23 11.17
N ILE A 182 -2.30 10.99 10.30
CA ILE A 182 -1.83 11.35 8.97
C ILE A 182 -1.48 12.83 8.93
N VAL A 183 -0.25 13.14 8.53
CA VAL A 183 0.26 14.52 8.40
C VAL A 183 0.74 14.73 6.96
N ASP A 184 0.26 15.78 6.32
CA ASP A 184 0.76 16.26 5.03
C ASP A 184 2.00 17.11 5.27
N ILE A 185 3.12 16.71 4.67
CA ILE A 185 4.42 17.41 4.72
C ILE A 185 4.89 17.80 3.31
N THR A 186 3.98 17.94 2.36
CA THR A 186 4.30 18.41 1.01
C THR A 186 4.67 19.89 0.95
N THR A 187 4.40 20.63 2.02
CA THR A 187 4.74 22.04 2.20
C THR A 187 5.62 22.23 3.42
N GLU A 188 6.26 23.43 3.56
CA GLU A 188 7.11 23.78 4.70
C GLU A 188 6.37 23.65 6.05
N THR A 189 5.07 23.94 6.08
CA THR A 189 4.25 23.82 7.29
C THR A 189 3.48 22.51 7.25
N PRO A 190 3.80 21.54 8.14
CA PRO A 190 3.08 20.28 8.22
C PRO A 190 1.61 20.49 8.61
N ARG A 191 0.70 19.76 7.97
CA ARG A 191 -0.74 19.85 8.25
C ARG A 191 -1.33 18.49 8.58
N VAL A 192 -2.08 18.40 9.68
CA VAL A 192 -2.81 17.19 10.05
C VAL A 192 -3.99 17.01 9.11
N ILE A 193 -4.02 15.86 8.42
CA ILE A 193 -5.13 15.43 7.56
C ILE A 193 -6.13 14.58 8.38
N ARG A 194 -5.61 13.75 9.29
CA ARG A 194 -6.43 12.92 10.16
C ARG A 194 -5.70 12.68 11.47
N LEU A 195 -6.34 13.02 12.59
CA LEU A 195 -5.88 12.59 13.90
C LEU A 195 -6.21 11.11 14.12
N GLY A 196 -5.29 10.41 14.75
CA GLY A 196 -5.36 9.01 15.12
C GLY A 196 -4.66 8.78 16.44
N ALA A 197 -3.76 7.81 16.51
CA ALA A 197 -3.05 7.46 17.75
C ALA A 197 -2.13 8.56 18.29
N LEU A 198 -1.67 9.50 17.47
CA LEU A 198 -0.94 10.69 17.91
C LEU A 198 -1.86 11.91 17.96
N SER A 199 -1.83 12.63 19.10
CA SER A 199 -2.55 13.89 19.27
C SER A 199 -1.80 15.06 18.61
N LEU A 200 -2.53 16.14 18.32
CA LEU A 200 -1.95 17.38 17.81
C LEU A 200 -0.90 17.97 18.80
N ALA A 201 -1.14 17.85 20.10
CA ALA A 201 -0.21 18.28 21.13
C ALA A 201 1.16 17.57 21.02
N GLN A 202 1.15 16.23 20.85
CA GLN A 202 2.37 15.45 20.66
C GLN A 202 3.14 15.85 19.39
N LEU A 203 2.43 16.11 18.29
CA LEU A 203 3.06 16.57 17.04
C LEU A 203 3.71 17.94 17.24
N ARG A 204 3.05 18.88 17.93
CA ARG A 204 3.55 20.23 18.21
C ARG A 204 4.72 20.28 19.20
N GLU A 205 4.94 19.24 19.99
CA GLU A 205 6.17 19.11 20.78
C GLU A 205 7.42 18.98 19.91
N VAL A 206 7.28 18.45 18.71
CA VAL A 206 8.38 18.21 17.75
C VAL A 206 8.43 19.31 16.69
N ALA A 207 7.29 19.66 16.12
CA ALA A 207 7.13 20.68 15.09
C ALA A 207 6.02 21.65 15.52
N PRO A 208 6.36 22.74 16.26
CA PRO A 208 5.37 23.67 16.81
C PRO A 208 4.46 24.34 15.79
N GLU A 209 4.90 24.40 14.53
CA GLU A 209 4.18 24.95 13.38
C GLU A 209 3.10 24.04 12.81
N VAL A 210 2.98 22.78 13.27
CA VAL A 210 1.97 21.85 12.76
C VAL A 210 0.57 22.44 12.84
N GLU A 211 -0.07 22.55 11.68
CA GLU A 211 -1.44 23.00 11.56
C GLU A 211 -2.42 21.80 11.71
N GLY A 212 -3.53 22.05 12.38
CA GLY A 212 -4.58 21.07 12.60
C GLY A 212 -5.58 21.57 13.62
N GLU A 213 -6.75 20.93 13.64
CA GLU A 213 -7.80 21.20 14.62
C GLU A 213 -7.88 20.03 15.59
N GLU A 214 -7.94 20.34 16.89
CA GLU A 214 -8.31 19.34 17.91
C GLU A 214 -9.79 18.98 17.70
N PRO A 215 -10.16 17.68 17.80
CA PRO A 215 -11.55 17.31 17.79
C PRO A 215 -12.28 18.03 18.90
N ALA A 216 -13.44 18.62 18.60
CA ALA A 216 -14.27 19.27 19.61
C ALA A 216 -14.53 18.29 20.77
N THR A 217 -14.27 18.71 21.99
CA THR A 217 -14.25 17.89 23.22
C THR A 217 -15.62 17.31 23.66
N ASP A 218 -16.61 17.24 22.78
CA ASP A 218 -17.98 16.78 23.10
C ASP A 218 -18.49 15.60 22.27
N GLU A 219 -17.62 14.80 21.63
CA GLU A 219 -18.09 13.57 21.03
C GLU A 219 -17.39 12.35 21.65
N LYS A 220 -18.26 11.51 22.31
CA LYS A 220 -18.05 10.10 22.61
C LYS A 220 -17.21 9.49 21.47
N PRO A 221 -16.23 8.60 21.75
CA PRO A 221 -15.41 8.02 20.69
C PRO A 221 -16.31 7.56 19.55
N ALA A 222 -16.24 8.26 18.43
CA ALA A 222 -16.99 7.89 17.24
C ALA A 222 -16.48 6.51 16.81
N GLU A 223 -17.38 5.59 16.65
CA GLU A 223 -17.17 4.38 15.87
C GLU A 223 -16.36 4.76 14.63
N ALA A 224 -15.29 4.04 14.38
CA ALA A 224 -14.31 4.30 13.36
C ALA A 224 -14.99 4.78 12.06
N VAL A 225 -14.94 6.08 11.82
CA VAL A 225 -15.38 6.63 10.55
C VAL A 225 -14.31 6.25 9.55
N ALA A 226 -14.60 5.17 8.85
CA ALA A 226 -13.85 4.79 7.69
C ALA A 226 -13.91 5.94 6.68
N ASP A 227 -12.72 6.45 6.34
CA ASP A 227 -12.41 6.99 5.03
C ASP A 227 -13.44 7.97 4.41
N GLN A 228 -13.27 9.25 4.73
CA GLN A 228 -13.88 10.30 3.89
C GLN A 228 -12.81 10.84 2.92
N PRO A 229 -13.14 11.01 1.63
CA PRO A 229 -12.24 11.65 0.68
C PRO A 229 -12.04 13.11 1.07
N ALA A 230 -10.81 13.60 0.93
CA ALA A 230 -10.50 15.01 1.07
C ALA A 230 -11.30 15.81 0.01
N ASP A 231 -12.31 16.56 0.45
CA ASP A 231 -13.02 17.49 -0.40
C ASP A 231 -12.07 18.61 -0.85
N VAL A 232 -11.72 18.57 -2.13
CA VAL A 232 -11.08 19.70 -2.80
C VAL A 232 -12.13 20.79 -2.94
N VAL A 233 -12.03 21.86 -2.16
CA VAL A 233 -12.87 23.04 -2.25
C VAL A 233 -12.63 23.73 -3.60
N ALA A 234 -13.46 23.45 -4.56
CA ALA A 234 -13.58 24.28 -5.76
C ALA A 234 -14.57 25.39 -5.46
N ASP A 235 -14.05 26.61 -5.37
CA ASP A 235 -14.81 27.84 -5.31
C ASP A 235 -15.53 28.05 -6.66
N ASP A 236 -16.84 27.85 -6.72
CA ASP A 236 -17.64 28.33 -7.85
C ASP A 236 -18.96 28.93 -7.39
N LYS A 237 -19.06 30.21 -7.65
CA LYS A 237 -20.13 31.14 -7.29
C LYS A 237 -21.33 30.94 -8.23
N PRO A 238 -22.57 30.87 -7.76
CA PRO A 238 -23.72 30.66 -8.64
C PRO A 238 -24.19 31.97 -9.30
N ALA A 239 -24.50 31.87 -10.58
CA ALA A 239 -25.27 32.88 -11.30
C ALA A 239 -26.75 32.45 -11.35
N GLU A 240 -27.60 33.32 -10.84
CA GLU A 240 -29.07 33.23 -10.92
C GLU A 240 -29.55 33.30 -12.35
N ALA A 241 -30.55 32.50 -12.70
CA ALA A 241 -31.64 32.92 -13.63
C ALA A 241 -32.90 32.08 -13.42
N LEU A 242 -33.94 32.75 -13.04
CA LEU A 242 -35.34 32.41 -13.06
C LEU A 242 -35.82 31.97 -14.46
N VAL A 243 -36.77 31.05 -14.61
CA VAL A 243 -38.12 31.25 -15.13
C VAL A 243 -38.94 29.95 -15.20
N ASP A 244 -40.19 30.09 -14.83
CA ASP A 244 -41.36 29.23 -14.83
C ASP A 244 -41.63 28.35 -16.07
N GLY A 245 -42.40 27.26 -15.85
CA GLY A 245 -43.23 26.67 -16.88
C GLY A 245 -43.52 25.17 -16.74
N LYS A 246 -44.65 24.83 -16.12
CA LYS A 246 -45.33 23.52 -16.07
C LYS A 246 -46.37 23.44 -17.19
N PRO A 247 -47.06 22.31 -17.44
CA PRO A 247 -46.68 21.01 -18.01
C PRO A 247 -47.49 20.65 -19.27
N SER A 248 -47.18 19.56 -19.98
CA SER A 248 -48.22 18.73 -20.63
C SER A 248 -47.72 17.35 -21.04
N ALA A 249 -48.50 16.37 -20.70
CA ALA A 249 -48.45 14.98 -21.10
C ALA A 249 -48.86 14.77 -22.57
N VAL A 250 -48.38 13.68 -23.19
CA VAL A 250 -49.15 12.72 -24.04
C VAL A 250 -48.22 11.57 -24.46
N SER A 251 -48.49 10.42 -24.07
CA SER A 251 -48.86 9.08 -24.57
C SER A 251 -48.27 8.55 -25.88
N ALA A 252 -47.92 7.23 -25.77
CA ALA A 252 -48.07 6.12 -26.72
C ALA A 252 -46.95 5.90 -27.77
N ASP A 253 -46.29 4.75 -27.64
CA ASP A 253 -46.52 3.48 -28.34
C ASP A 253 -45.68 3.24 -29.60
N GLU A 254 -45.23 2.00 -29.67
CA GLU A 254 -44.76 1.19 -30.79
C GLU A 254 -43.28 0.73 -30.81
N THR A 255 -43.13 -0.51 -30.38
CA THR A 255 -42.16 -1.49 -30.97
C THR A 255 -42.76 -2.03 -32.29
N PRO A 256 -42.03 -2.47 -33.33
CA PRO A 256 -41.26 -3.71 -33.25
C PRO A 256 -40.04 -3.91 -34.22
N ALA A 257 -39.37 -5.04 -34.00
CA ALA A 257 -38.75 -5.99 -34.97
C ALA A 257 -37.30 -5.77 -35.46
N SER A 258 -36.47 -6.72 -35.05
CA SER A 258 -35.31 -7.23 -35.80
C SER A 258 -35.67 -7.72 -37.21
N PRO A 259 -34.69 -7.85 -38.12
CA PRO A 259 -34.10 -9.20 -38.29
C PRO A 259 -32.60 -9.27 -38.61
N ALA A 260 -32.08 -10.50 -38.43
CA ALA A 260 -30.75 -10.99 -38.67
C ALA A 260 -30.33 -11.04 -40.16
N THR A 261 -29.02 -11.03 -40.39
CA THR A 261 -28.24 -11.81 -41.39
C THR A 261 -26.78 -11.71 -40.97
N ASP A 262 -26.11 -12.77 -40.53
CA ASP A 262 -25.43 -13.87 -41.21
C ASP A 262 -24.55 -13.38 -42.37
N ASP A 263 -23.21 -13.39 -42.14
CA ASP A 263 -22.22 -13.70 -43.15
C ASP A 263 -20.85 -14.02 -42.51
N THR A 264 -20.53 -15.31 -42.53
CA THR A 264 -19.16 -15.82 -42.41
C THR A 264 -18.60 -16.01 -43.82
N PRO A 265 -17.31 -15.78 -44.06
CA PRO A 265 -16.53 -16.86 -44.65
C PRO A 265 -15.13 -17.06 -44.06
N ALA A 266 -14.90 -18.32 -43.66
CA ALA A 266 -13.91 -19.27 -44.11
C ALA A 266 -12.43 -18.88 -44.23
N VAL A 267 -11.68 -19.68 -43.48
CA VAL A 267 -10.23 -19.95 -43.48
C VAL A 267 -9.75 -20.44 -44.84
N PRO A 268 -8.44 -20.28 -45.20
CA PRO A 268 -7.68 -21.49 -45.44
C PRO A 268 -6.35 -21.60 -44.68
N ALA A 269 -6.09 -22.85 -44.30
CA ALA A 269 -4.84 -23.36 -43.79
C ALA A 269 -3.82 -23.62 -44.92
N ASP A 270 -2.62 -23.85 -44.44
CA ASP A 270 -1.44 -24.51 -45.01
C ASP A 270 -0.23 -23.58 -45.23
N ASP A 271 0.83 -23.78 -44.51
CA ASP A 271 1.95 -24.62 -44.90
C ASP A 271 3.05 -24.70 -43.82
N LYS A 272 3.53 -25.89 -43.56
CA LYS A 272 4.69 -26.30 -42.81
C LYS A 272 5.58 -27.08 -43.79
N PRO A 273 6.86 -27.44 -43.54
CA PRO A 273 8.01 -26.90 -42.78
C PRO A 273 9.29 -26.80 -43.67
N THR A 274 10.36 -26.26 -43.13
CA THR A 274 11.71 -26.64 -43.61
C THR A 274 12.71 -26.67 -42.43
N ASP A 275 13.17 -27.89 -42.18
CA ASP A 275 14.39 -28.24 -41.49
C ASP A 275 15.63 -27.57 -42.13
N LEU A 276 16.57 -27.13 -41.35
CA LEU A 276 17.98 -27.19 -41.68
C LEU A 276 18.84 -27.36 -40.42
N ASP A 277 19.36 -28.57 -40.31
CA ASP A 277 20.50 -29.02 -39.57
C ASP A 277 21.71 -28.07 -39.66
N ALA A 278 22.37 -27.85 -38.51
CA ALA A 278 23.84 -27.72 -38.48
C ALA A 278 24.38 -28.01 -37.07
N LYS A 279 25.18 -29.01 -36.98
CA LYS A 279 25.88 -29.59 -35.85
C LYS A 279 27.17 -28.82 -35.51
N PRO A 280 27.84 -29.12 -34.38
CA PRO A 280 28.64 -28.19 -33.54
C PRO A 280 30.12 -28.14 -33.94
N THR A 281 30.82 -27.11 -33.52
CA THR A 281 32.28 -27.08 -33.48
C THR A 281 32.77 -26.87 -32.04
N ASP A 282 33.56 -27.86 -31.68
CA ASP A 282 34.44 -28.05 -30.57
C ASP A 282 35.63 -27.06 -30.57
N GLY A 283 36.15 -26.73 -29.40
CA GLY A 283 37.42 -26.06 -29.17
C GLY A 283 37.36 -25.31 -27.84
N GLY A 284 37.80 -25.77 -26.73
CA GLY A 284 39.09 -26.38 -26.39
C GLY A 284 39.93 -25.38 -25.64
N VAL A 285 40.10 -25.64 -24.31
CA VAL A 285 41.25 -25.36 -23.44
C VAL A 285 41.64 -23.91 -23.07
N ALA A 286 41.52 -23.54 -21.77
CA ALA A 286 42.71 -23.32 -20.91
C ALA A 286 42.34 -23.01 -19.47
N ALA A 287 42.75 -23.86 -18.59
CA ALA A 287 42.86 -23.65 -17.14
C ALA A 287 43.99 -22.66 -16.84
N SER A 288 43.75 -21.72 -15.94
CA SER A 288 44.82 -21.01 -15.24
C SER A 288 44.57 -21.11 -13.73
N LYS A 289 45.42 -21.89 -13.09
CA LYS A 289 45.70 -21.86 -11.66
C LYS A 289 46.48 -20.61 -11.32
N VAL A 290 46.11 -19.92 -10.27
CA VAL A 290 47.01 -19.02 -9.54
C VAL A 290 46.75 -19.21 -8.05
N ASP A 291 47.64 -19.87 -7.44
CA ASP A 291 48.37 -19.74 -6.20
C ASP A 291 47.71 -19.13 -4.97
N GLU A 292 47.56 -20.02 -4.03
CA GLU A 292 47.51 -19.87 -2.60
C GLU A 292 48.78 -19.20 -2.05
N LYS A 293 48.66 -18.24 -1.15
CA LYS A 293 49.78 -17.78 -0.31
C LYS A 293 49.33 -17.73 1.15
N PRO A 294 50.15 -18.27 2.09
CA PRO A 294 49.74 -18.61 3.43
C PRO A 294 49.82 -17.44 4.43
N ALA A 295 49.11 -17.66 5.54
CA ALA A 295 49.06 -16.88 6.76
C ALA A 295 50.44 -16.58 7.38
N ASN A 296 50.54 -15.41 8.00
CA ASN A 296 51.59 -15.07 8.94
C ASN A 296 50.97 -14.82 10.32
N PRO A 297 51.35 -15.55 11.36
CA PRO A 297 50.98 -15.28 12.73
C PRO A 297 52.11 -14.48 13.41
N ASP A 298 51.72 -13.61 14.33
CA ASP A 298 52.48 -13.03 15.43
C ASP A 298 52.47 -11.50 15.46
N VAL A 299 51.70 -10.97 16.41
CA VAL A 299 52.18 -9.89 17.29
C VAL A 299 51.39 -9.99 18.61
N ARG A 300 52.11 -10.28 19.70
CA ARG A 300 51.65 -10.23 21.09
C ARG A 300 51.63 -8.78 21.61
N PRO A 301 50.86 -8.52 22.67
CA PRO A 301 50.74 -7.21 23.28
C PRO A 301 51.94 -6.88 24.18
N ALA A 302 52.20 -5.61 24.32
CA ALA A 302 53.05 -5.03 25.37
C ALA A 302 52.28 -3.99 26.16
N ASP A 303 52.20 -4.21 27.44
CA ASP A 303 52.02 -3.36 28.64
C ASP A 303 50.99 -2.23 28.61
#